data_990187cf0428001447b7b8f0c01ac384
#
_entry.id   990187cf0428001447b7b8f0c01ac384
#
_cell.length_a   1.000
_cell.length_b   1.000
_cell.length_c   1.000
_cell.angle_alpha   90.00
_cell.angle_beta   90.00
_cell.angle_gamma   90.00
#
_symmetry.space_group_name_H-M   'P 1'
#
loop_
_entity.id
_entity.type
_entity.pdbx_description
1 polymer ?
#
loop_
_entity_poly.entity_id
_entity_poly.type
_entity_poly.pdbx_seq_one_letter_code
_entity_poly.pdbx_strand_id
1 'polypeptide(L)'
;MPATIKDIAKKVGVNPSTVSRVINGTASISEETRQKIKDAMKELDYHPNSLARSLVNGSTFTIGLVIDAGNSDAFSNAFFIRSVSAIEAVTQQRGFNLLITSDSDKEDNSAVKNLILEKKIDGIILPVSAATEELIDLLLGNHFPFIVLGEPDKVRDGIHWIDMDNKQGAEDAVNYLHRMGYEKTILLVENRITMFERKRIQGFQAAVGLNGKDVAENLIVECGVESNQIGEAIQRALNKYPDIDSIICTNNVVAYETLKFLKKKNIAIPGSIGIITFDNYPLAEYMDPPLTVVDIDTYKLGEEAANTLFSIIQNLGQHRKEVLLSTRIIERESTMKGEKRKK
;
A
#
# COMPACT_ATOMS: atom_id res chain seq x y z
N MET A 1 -29.92 30.92 16.06
CA MET A 1 -28.46 30.89 16.21
C MET A 1 -28.10 29.45 16.54
N PRO A 2 -26.99 28.91 16.06
CA PRO A 2 -26.56 27.59 16.46
C PRO A 2 -26.31 27.52 17.96
N ALA A 3 -26.69 26.40 18.58
CA ALA A 3 -26.47 26.19 20.01
C ALA A 3 -24.98 26.25 20.39
N THR A 4 -24.67 26.67 21.60
CA THR A 4 -23.31 26.82 22.12
C THR A 4 -23.08 25.92 23.33
N ILE A 5 -21.81 25.74 23.73
CA ILE A 5 -21.44 25.04 25.00
C ILE A 5 -22.18 25.66 26.19
N LYS A 6 -22.38 26.99 26.18
CA LYS A 6 -23.09 27.69 27.26
C LYS A 6 -24.56 27.30 27.32
N ASP A 7 -25.20 27.08 26.21
CA ASP A 7 -26.62 26.68 26.16
C ASP A 7 -26.81 25.26 26.71
N ILE A 8 -25.89 24.34 26.35
CA ILE A 8 -25.89 22.99 26.91
C ILE A 8 -25.64 23.03 28.41
N ALA A 9 -24.64 23.80 28.87
CA ALA A 9 -24.33 23.94 30.27
C ALA A 9 -25.51 24.47 31.09
N LYS A 10 -26.23 25.48 30.57
CA LYS A 10 -27.43 26.05 31.15
C LYS A 10 -28.57 24.99 31.20
N LYS A 11 -28.75 24.22 30.14
CA LYS A 11 -29.80 23.21 30.07
C LYS A 11 -29.61 22.06 31.07
N VAL A 12 -28.35 21.61 31.25
CA VAL A 12 -27.99 20.48 32.14
C VAL A 12 -27.74 20.96 33.59
N GLY A 13 -27.58 22.26 33.82
CA GLY A 13 -27.27 22.81 35.16
C GLY A 13 -25.81 22.55 35.57
N VAL A 14 -24.86 22.58 34.65
CA VAL A 14 -23.44 22.36 34.91
C VAL A 14 -22.59 23.53 34.39
N ASN A 15 -21.33 23.57 34.76
CA ASN A 15 -20.43 24.60 34.28
C ASN A 15 -20.05 24.34 32.79
N PRO A 16 -19.91 25.34 31.91
CA PRO A 16 -19.41 25.19 30.57
C PRO A 16 -18.11 24.38 30.43
N SER A 17 -17.20 24.51 31.42
CA SER A 17 -15.98 23.70 31.50
C SER A 17 -16.28 22.21 31.70
N THR A 18 -17.34 21.83 32.36
CA THR A 18 -17.77 20.43 32.52
C THR A 18 -18.26 19.87 31.21
N VAL A 19 -19.05 20.63 30.43
CA VAL A 19 -19.48 20.25 29.08
C VAL A 19 -18.26 20.06 28.16
N SER A 20 -17.32 21.00 28.18
CA SER A 20 -16.09 20.92 27.41
C SER A 20 -15.28 19.66 27.74
N ARG A 21 -15.15 19.32 29.03
CA ARG A 21 -14.44 18.12 29.48
C ARG A 21 -15.14 16.84 29.05
N VAL A 22 -16.48 16.79 29.01
CA VAL A 22 -17.22 15.65 28.51
C VAL A 22 -17.00 15.47 27.00
N ILE A 23 -17.05 16.57 26.23
CA ILE A 23 -16.82 16.58 24.79
C ILE A 23 -15.40 16.10 24.47
N ASN A 24 -14.40 16.52 25.27
CA ASN A 24 -12.99 16.19 25.04
C ASN A 24 -12.54 14.88 25.72
N GLY A 25 -13.40 14.21 26.50
CA GLY A 25 -13.07 12.95 27.18
C GLY A 25 -12.03 13.08 28.30
N THR A 26 -11.72 14.29 28.80
CA THR A 26 -10.54 14.60 29.64
C THR A 26 -10.77 14.55 31.15
N ALA A 27 -11.95 14.14 31.63
CA ALA A 27 -12.20 14.11 33.08
C ALA A 27 -13.04 12.92 33.53
N SER A 28 -12.81 12.49 34.78
CA SER A 28 -13.69 11.59 35.51
C SER A 28 -14.98 12.33 35.87
N ILE A 29 -16.00 12.20 35.02
CA ILE A 29 -17.34 12.79 35.22
C ILE A 29 -18.29 11.60 35.35
N SER A 30 -19.27 11.70 36.28
CA SER A 30 -20.25 10.63 36.47
C SER A 30 -20.97 10.30 35.17
N GLU A 31 -21.25 9.03 34.96
CA GLU A 31 -21.91 8.56 33.73
C GLU A 31 -23.29 9.23 33.57
N GLU A 32 -23.99 9.47 34.64
CA GLU A 32 -25.26 10.22 34.65
C GLU A 32 -25.12 11.63 34.07
N THR A 33 -24.09 12.37 34.50
CA THR A 33 -23.85 13.74 34.00
C THR A 33 -23.40 13.71 32.56
N ARG A 34 -22.58 12.73 32.18
CA ARG A 34 -22.14 12.50 30.79
C ARG A 34 -23.33 12.25 29.87
N GLN A 35 -24.27 11.39 30.29
CA GLN A 35 -25.45 11.09 29.53
C GLN A 35 -26.36 12.30 29.36
N LYS A 36 -26.61 13.07 30.46
CA LYS A 36 -27.41 14.31 30.39
C LYS A 36 -26.83 15.31 29.40
N ILE A 37 -25.50 15.46 29.35
CA ILE A 37 -24.84 16.36 28.40
C ILE A 37 -25.00 15.87 26.97
N LYS A 38 -24.84 14.56 26.71
CA LYS A 38 -25.05 13.98 25.38
C LYS A 38 -26.49 14.16 24.89
N ASP A 39 -27.45 13.95 25.76
CA ASP A 39 -28.88 14.13 25.44
C ASP A 39 -29.20 15.61 25.14
N ALA A 40 -28.68 16.53 25.94
CA ALA A 40 -28.83 17.96 25.70
C ALA A 40 -28.18 18.41 24.38
N MET A 41 -27.01 17.86 24.04
CA MET A 41 -26.36 18.12 22.74
C MET A 41 -27.26 17.68 21.59
N LYS A 42 -27.83 16.47 21.68
CA LYS A 42 -28.73 15.92 20.67
C LYS A 42 -30.02 16.74 20.52
N GLU A 43 -30.65 17.13 21.65
CA GLU A 43 -31.86 17.94 21.64
C GLU A 43 -31.65 19.35 21.09
N LEU A 44 -30.48 19.93 21.30
CA LEU A 44 -30.13 21.27 20.83
C LEU A 44 -29.45 21.26 19.45
N ASP A 45 -29.34 20.09 18.82
CA ASP A 45 -28.62 19.89 17.55
C ASP A 45 -27.20 20.53 17.60
N TYR A 46 -26.54 20.36 18.74
CA TYR A 46 -25.21 20.91 18.94
C TYR A 46 -24.13 19.95 18.44
N HIS A 47 -23.38 20.41 17.46
CA HIS A 47 -22.19 19.72 16.95
C HIS A 47 -20.92 20.42 17.48
N PRO A 48 -20.02 19.69 18.18
CA PRO A 48 -18.76 20.27 18.63
C PRO A 48 -17.96 20.84 17.47
N ASN A 49 -17.53 22.09 17.58
CA ASN A 49 -16.68 22.70 16.57
C ASN A 49 -15.30 22.04 16.59
N SER A 50 -14.93 21.39 15.50
CA SER A 50 -13.63 20.71 15.33
C SER A 50 -12.46 21.68 15.46
N LEU A 51 -12.58 22.91 14.94
CA LEU A 51 -11.53 23.94 15.03
C LEU A 51 -11.30 24.38 16.48
N ALA A 52 -12.40 24.59 17.26
CA ALA A 52 -12.27 24.93 18.66
C ALA A 52 -11.63 23.78 19.47
N ARG A 53 -11.95 22.54 19.13
CA ARG A 53 -11.37 21.34 19.75
C ARG A 53 -9.88 21.22 19.40
N SER A 54 -9.50 21.48 18.16
CA SER A 54 -8.10 21.46 17.71
C SER A 54 -7.26 22.49 18.44
N LEU A 55 -7.77 23.70 18.63
CA LEU A 55 -7.08 24.77 19.38
C LEU A 55 -6.82 24.40 20.85
N VAL A 56 -7.75 23.68 21.48
CA VAL A 56 -7.61 23.29 22.90
C VAL A 56 -6.67 22.09 23.05
N ASN A 57 -6.73 21.13 22.14
CA ASN A 57 -5.99 19.87 22.24
C ASN A 57 -4.62 19.91 21.54
N GLY A 58 -4.36 20.94 20.73
CA GLY A 58 -3.14 21.02 19.92
C GLY A 58 -3.05 19.95 18.81
N SER A 59 -4.19 19.35 18.46
CA SER A 59 -4.30 18.29 17.43
C SER A 59 -5.38 18.64 16.43
N THR A 60 -5.12 18.44 15.15
CA THR A 60 -6.10 18.67 14.06
C THR A 60 -7.08 17.52 13.88
N PHE A 61 -6.79 16.37 14.48
CA PHE A 61 -7.51 15.12 14.26
C PHE A 61 -7.58 14.76 12.77
N THR A 62 -6.49 14.99 12.06
CA THR A 62 -6.39 14.74 10.61
C THR A 62 -5.06 14.08 10.28
N ILE A 63 -5.12 12.99 9.54
CA ILE A 63 -3.96 12.29 8.97
C ILE A 63 -3.87 12.61 7.49
N GLY A 64 -2.67 12.96 7.02
CA GLY A 64 -2.38 13.11 5.60
C GLY A 64 -2.03 11.76 4.95
N LEU A 65 -2.51 11.56 3.73
CA LEU A 65 -2.06 10.49 2.84
C LEU A 65 -1.62 11.13 1.52
N VAL A 66 -0.35 10.95 1.18
CA VAL A 66 0.18 11.41 -0.11
C VAL A 66 -0.09 10.36 -1.17
N ILE A 67 -0.53 10.82 -2.34
CA ILE A 67 -0.62 9.99 -3.55
C ILE A 67 0.35 10.51 -4.60
N ASP A 68 0.90 9.60 -5.41
CA ASP A 68 1.79 9.98 -6.51
C ASP A 68 0.97 10.64 -7.64
N ALA A 69 1.13 11.95 -7.80
CA ALA A 69 0.46 12.73 -8.83
C ALA A 69 0.90 12.37 -10.25
N GLY A 70 2.08 11.78 -10.41
CA GLY A 70 2.58 11.29 -11.70
C GLY A 70 1.81 10.08 -12.23
N ASN A 71 1.00 9.44 -11.37
CA ASN A 71 0.14 8.35 -11.73
C ASN A 71 -1.32 8.81 -11.74
N SER A 72 -1.77 9.38 -12.88
CA SER A 72 -3.16 9.81 -13.08
C SER A 72 -4.19 8.70 -12.80
N ASP A 73 -3.74 7.46 -12.83
CA ASP A 73 -4.57 6.26 -12.63
C ASP A 73 -4.45 5.66 -11.21
N ALA A 74 -3.86 6.39 -10.25
CA ALA A 74 -3.70 5.89 -8.87
C ALA A 74 -5.02 5.39 -8.28
N PHE A 75 -6.13 6.09 -8.52
CA PHE A 75 -7.46 5.67 -8.08
C PHE A 75 -8.07 4.53 -8.90
N SER A 76 -7.54 4.24 -10.09
CA SER A 76 -7.90 3.06 -10.89
C SER A 76 -7.15 1.81 -10.43
N ASN A 77 -6.09 1.97 -9.63
CA ASN A 77 -5.29 0.89 -9.12
C ASN A 77 -5.93 0.28 -7.86
N ALA A 78 -6.47 -0.93 -7.97
CA ALA A 78 -7.12 -1.62 -6.84
C ALA A 78 -6.15 -1.90 -5.68
N PHE A 79 -4.84 -2.03 -5.95
CA PHE A 79 -3.81 -2.12 -4.91
C PHE A 79 -3.88 -0.89 -4.00
N PHE A 80 -3.85 0.28 -4.59
CA PHE A 80 -3.90 1.56 -3.88
C PHE A 80 -5.23 1.72 -3.12
N ILE A 81 -6.37 1.50 -3.79
CA ILE A 81 -7.71 1.68 -3.19
C ILE A 81 -7.92 0.80 -1.96
N ARG A 82 -7.45 -0.45 -1.97
CA ARG A 82 -7.57 -1.34 -0.81
C ARG A 82 -6.75 -0.83 0.38
N SER A 83 -5.54 -0.34 0.14
CA SER A 83 -4.71 0.26 1.19
C SER A 83 -5.35 1.53 1.75
N VAL A 84 -5.87 2.41 0.89
CA VAL A 84 -6.59 3.63 1.31
C VAL A 84 -7.80 3.30 2.17
N SER A 85 -8.58 2.28 1.77
CA SER A 85 -9.76 1.85 2.54
C SER A 85 -9.39 1.37 3.95
N ALA A 86 -8.26 0.65 4.09
CA ALA A 86 -7.77 0.20 5.38
C ALA A 86 -7.25 1.37 6.23
N ILE A 87 -6.49 2.28 5.63
CA ILE A 87 -5.99 3.49 6.30
C ILE A 87 -7.18 4.33 6.81
N GLU A 88 -8.19 4.53 5.97
CA GLU A 88 -9.41 5.29 6.33
C GLU A 88 -10.13 4.63 7.50
N ALA A 89 -10.36 3.31 7.44
CA ALA A 89 -11.05 2.58 8.50
C ALA A 89 -10.35 2.71 9.86
N VAL A 90 -9.03 2.56 9.90
CA VAL A 90 -8.24 2.74 11.13
C VAL A 90 -8.28 4.20 11.60
N THR A 91 -8.15 5.15 10.68
CA THR A 91 -8.18 6.59 10.97
C THR A 91 -9.52 6.99 11.59
N GLN A 92 -10.63 6.53 11.01
CA GLN A 92 -11.97 6.79 11.52
C GLN A 92 -12.22 6.15 12.90
N GLN A 93 -11.77 4.91 13.11
CA GLN A 93 -11.86 4.24 14.42
C GLN A 93 -11.14 5.01 15.52
N ARG A 94 -10.09 5.74 15.21
CA ARG A 94 -9.33 6.60 16.13
C ARG A 94 -9.92 7.99 16.29
N GLY A 95 -11.01 8.30 15.57
CA GLY A 95 -11.69 9.60 15.61
C GLY A 95 -10.96 10.71 14.84
N PHE A 96 -10.14 10.33 13.86
CA PHE A 96 -9.44 11.22 12.95
C PHE A 96 -10.10 11.25 11.58
N ASN A 97 -9.78 12.27 10.79
CA ASN A 97 -10.11 12.35 9.37
C ASN A 97 -8.91 11.97 8.52
N LEU A 98 -9.16 11.42 7.34
CA LEU A 98 -8.13 11.18 6.34
C LEU A 98 -8.19 12.29 5.27
N LEU A 99 -7.07 13.00 5.10
CA LEU A 99 -6.88 14.01 4.05
C LEU A 99 -5.96 13.41 2.99
N ILE A 100 -6.49 13.20 1.79
CA ILE A 100 -5.70 12.72 0.66
C ILE A 100 -5.18 13.94 -0.10
N THR A 101 -3.89 13.96 -0.35
CA THR A 101 -3.24 15.02 -1.12
C THR A 101 -2.31 14.42 -2.17
N SER A 102 -2.15 15.10 -3.28
CA SER A 102 -1.12 14.79 -4.27
C SER A 102 -0.17 15.96 -4.37
N ASP A 103 1.10 15.68 -4.58
CA ASP A 103 2.04 16.72 -4.96
C ASP A 103 2.28 16.61 -6.47
N SER A 104 1.76 17.57 -7.22
CA SER A 104 1.91 17.65 -8.67
C SER A 104 3.31 18.06 -9.10
N ASP A 105 4.05 18.67 -8.19
CA ASP A 105 5.42 19.10 -8.40
C ASP A 105 6.36 18.31 -7.48
N LYS A 106 6.95 17.25 -8.04
CA LYS A 106 7.85 16.34 -7.29
C LYS A 106 9.09 17.07 -6.76
N GLU A 107 9.47 18.18 -7.36
CA GLU A 107 10.66 18.94 -6.94
C GLU A 107 10.37 19.86 -5.75
N ASP A 108 9.15 20.40 -5.63
CA ASP A 108 8.83 21.40 -4.60
C ASP A 108 8.14 20.80 -3.35
N ASN A 109 7.33 19.74 -3.51
CA ASN A 109 6.52 19.17 -2.40
C ASN A 109 5.72 20.23 -1.63
N SER A 110 5.33 21.33 -2.30
CA SER A 110 4.80 22.53 -1.65
C SER A 110 3.48 22.27 -0.94
N ALA A 111 2.59 21.46 -1.52
CA ALA A 111 1.31 21.10 -0.92
C ALA A 111 1.51 20.32 0.39
N VAL A 112 2.39 19.34 0.38
CA VAL A 112 2.71 18.52 1.58
C VAL A 112 3.42 19.36 2.63
N LYS A 113 4.42 20.16 2.24
CA LYS A 113 5.12 21.09 3.13
C LYS A 113 4.16 22.05 3.84
N ASN A 114 3.20 22.62 3.11
CA ASN A 114 2.20 23.52 3.68
C ASN A 114 1.30 22.82 4.70
N LEU A 115 0.88 21.57 4.44
CA LEU A 115 0.08 20.81 5.41
C LEU A 115 0.82 20.61 6.74
N ILE A 116 2.13 20.37 6.68
CA ILE A 116 3.00 20.16 7.84
C ILE A 116 3.26 21.47 8.58
N LEU A 117 3.75 22.49 7.86
CA LEU A 117 4.18 23.76 8.44
C LEU A 117 3.02 24.58 8.99
N GLU A 118 1.86 24.54 8.35
CA GLU A 118 0.64 25.20 8.81
C GLU A 118 -0.14 24.36 9.84
N LYS A 119 0.42 23.21 10.25
CA LYS A 119 -0.18 22.30 11.24
C LYS A 119 -1.61 21.91 10.89
N LYS A 120 -1.84 21.52 9.63
CA LYS A 120 -3.17 21.07 9.12
C LYS A 120 -3.40 19.58 9.36
N ILE A 121 -2.35 18.81 9.62
CA ILE A 121 -2.37 17.36 9.87
C ILE A 121 -1.49 17.03 11.07
N ASP A 122 -1.77 15.91 11.74
CA ASP A 122 -1.04 15.45 12.93
C ASP A 122 -0.01 14.35 12.60
N GLY A 123 -0.08 13.80 11.42
CA GLY A 123 0.83 12.79 10.90
C GLY A 123 0.57 12.53 9.44
N ILE A 124 1.51 11.84 8.77
CA ILE A 124 1.41 11.61 7.33
C ILE A 124 1.88 10.21 6.95
N ILE A 125 1.16 9.61 6.00
CA ILE A 125 1.53 8.38 5.31
C ILE A 125 1.93 8.78 3.89
N LEU A 126 3.11 8.36 3.44
CA LEU A 126 3.60 8.70 2.12
C LEU A 126 4.18 7.45 1.41
N PRO A 127 3.88 7.25 0.11
CA PRO A 127 4.53 6.21 -0.65
C PRO A 127 6.02 6.52 -0.81
N VAL A 128 6.85 5.49 -0.95
CA VAL A 128 8.29 5.65 -1.13
C VAL A 128 8.64 6.54 -2.33
N SER A 129 7.81 6.57 -3.37
CA SER A 129 7.97 7.44 -4.55
C SER A 129 7.84 8.93 -4.24
N ALA A 130 7.13 9.30 -3.17
CA ALA A 130 6.99 10.67 -2.70
C ALA A 130 7.97 11.02 -1.56
N ALA A 131 8.70 10.05 -1.04
CA ALA A 131 9.63 10.20 0.08
C ALA A 131 10.98 10.76 -0.38
N THR A 132 10.99 11.98 -0.93
CA THR A 132 12.23 12.66 -1.35
C THR A 132 13.12 12.95 -0.15
N GLU A 133 14.44 13.06 -0.37
CA GLU A 133 15.38 13.38 0.71
C GLU A 133 15.00 14.69 1.42
N GLU A 134 14.61 15.71 0.66
CA GLU A 134 14.19 17.01 1.19
C GLU A 134 12.94 16.91 2.08
N LEU A 135 11.92 16.15 1.65
CA LEU A 135 10.72 15.94 2.46
C LEU A 135 11.03 15.13 3.73
N ILE A 136 11.85 14.11 3.63
CA ILE A 136 12.30 13.33 4.79
C ILE A 136 13.08 14.21 5.78
N ASP A 137 13.98 15.07 5.30
CA ASP A 137 14.70 16.01 6.15
C ASP A 137 13.78 16.99 6.86
N LEU A 138 12.77 17.49 6.16
CA LEU A 138 11.75 18.37 6.76
C LEU A 138 10.96 17.64 7.86
N LEU A 139 10.53 16.40 7.60
CA LEU A 139 9.76 15.60 8.56
C LEU A 139 10.60 15.27 9.81
N LEU A 140 11.83 14.80 9.62
CA LEU A 140 12.74 14.48 10.72
C LEU A 140 13.13 15.74 11.52
N GLY A 141 13.46 16.85 10.83
CA GLY A 141 13.85 18.11 11.45
C GLY A 141 12.74 18.74 12.30
N ASN A 142 11.49 18.52 11.94
CA ASN A 142 10.32 18.98 12.70
C ASN A 142 9.79 17.94 13.70
N HIS A 143 10.43 16.79 13.84
CA HIS A 143 9.91 15.65 14.63
C HIS A 143 8.45 15.30 14.28
N PHE A 144 8.10 15.47 13.01
CA PHE A 144 6.74 15.25 12.53
C PHE A 144 6.44 13.76 12.36
N PRO A 145 5.32 13.24 12.89
CA PRO A 145 4.97 11.84 12.77
C PRO A 145 4.72 11.41 11.32
N PHE A 146 5.47 10.42 10.83
CA PHE A 146 5.27 9.90 9.50
C PHE A 146 5.63 8.42 9.38
N ILE A 147 5.11 7.78 8.34
CA ILE A 147 5.49 6.43 7.91
C ILE A 147 5.58 6.37 6.40
N VAL A 148 6.54 5.61 5.89
CA VAL A 148 6.74 5.37 4.47
C VAL A 148 6.11 4.03 4.07
N LEU A 149 5.27 4.04 3.03
CA LEU A 149 4.78 2.84 2.36
C LEU A 149 5.75 2.45 1.24
N GLY A 150 6.35 1.29 1.41
CA GLY A 150 7.45 0.80 0.59
C GLY A 150 8.79 0.94 1.28
N GLU A 151 9.71 0.01 0.99
CA GLU A 151 11.08 0.04 1.51
C GLU A 151 11.86 1.19 0.86
N PRO A 152 12.44 2.13 1.63
CA PRO A 152 13.22 3.23 1.08
C PRO A 152 14.59 2.76 0.59
N ASP A 153 15.14 3.43 -0.43
CA ASP A 153 16.48 3.13 -0.97
C ASP A 153 17.58 3.33 0.07
N LYS A 154 17.42 4.35 0.91
CA LYS A 154 18.34 4.66 2.00
C LYS A 154 17.60 4.59 3.33
N VAL A 155 18.07 3.68 4.14
CA VAL A 155 17.57 3.51 5.49
C VAL A 155 18.27 4.50 6.42
N ARG A 156 17.49 5.37 7.11
CA ARG A 156 17.99 6.38 8.05
C ARG A 156 17.27 6.24 9.39
N ASP A 157 17.94 6.62 10.47
CA ASP A 157 17.31 6.65 11.79
C ASP A 157 16.10 7.60 11.79
N GLY A 158 15.04 7.18 12.46
CA GLY A 158 13.79 7.92 12.53
C GLY A 158 12.83 7.68 11.37
N ILE A 159 13.22 6.98 10.31
CA ILE A 159 12.30 6.56 9.25
C ILE A 159 11.64 5.24 9.65
N HIS A 160 10.32 5.26 9.77
CA HIS A 160 9.49 4.08 9.88
C HIS A 160 8.96 3.73 8.49
N TRP A 161 9.01 2.45 8.14
CA TRP A 161 8.49 2.02 6.86
C TRP A 161 7.86 0.63 6.94
N ILE A 162 6.98 0.35 6.00
CA ILE A 162 6.31 -0.92 5.86
C ILE A 162 6.20 -1.28 4.37
N ASP A 163 6.52 -2.50 4.03
CA ASP A 163 6.41 -3.04 2.68
C ASP A 163 5.99 -4.51 2.72
N MET A 164 5.71 -5.06 1.55
CA MET A 164 5.57 -6.50 1.36
C MET A 164 6.95 -7.13 1.18
N ASP A 165 7.11 -8.39 1.61
CA ASP A 165 8.36 -9.11 1.35
C ASP A 165 8.43 -9.55 -0.12
N ASN A 166 8.76 -8.56 -0.96
CA ASN A 166 8.88 -8.72 -2.40
C ASN A 166 9.96 -9.74 -2.80
N LYS A 167 11.04 -9.82 -2.00
CA LYS A 167 12.13 -10.76 -2.25
C LYS A 167 11.66 -12.19 -1.99
N GLN A 168 11.10 -12.44 -0.82
CA GLN A 168 10.59 -13.77 -0.46
C GLN A 168 9.46 -14.20 -1.41
N GLY A 169 8.56 -13.28 -1.78
CA GLY A 169 7.49 -13.56 -2.74
C GLY A 169 8.01 -14.03 -4.10
N ALA A 170 9.11 -13.47 -4.58
CA ALA A 170 9.72 -13.92 -5.84
C ALA A 170 10.44 -15.27 -5.70
N GLU A 171 11.12 -15.51 -4.57
CA GLU A 171 11.70 -16.83 -4.25
C GLU A 171 10.59 -17.91 -4.20
N ASP A 172 9.49 -17.61 -3.53
CA ASP A 172 8.35 -18.53 -3.40
C ASP A 172 7.69 -18.82 -4.76
N ALA A 173 7.60 -17.82 -5.64
CA ALA A 173 7.06 -17.99 -6.98
C ALA A 173 7.90 -18.95 -7.83
N VAL A 174 9.23 -18.81 -7.82
CA VAL A 174 10.14 -19.74 -8.52
C VAL A 174 10.02 -21.14 -7.94
N ASN A 175 10.10 -21.28 -6.63
CA ASN A 175 10.03 -22.56 -5.94
C ASN A 175 8.67 -23.25 -6.18
N TYR A 176 7.58 -22.47 -6.23
CA TYR A 176 6.26 -22.98 -6.59
C TYR A 176 6.24 -23.54 -8.02
N LEU A 177 6.73 -22.77 -9.00
CA LEU A 177 6.78 -23.22 -10.39
C LEU A 177 7.61 -24.51 -10.54
N HIS A 178 8.75 -24.61 -9.87
CA HIS A 178 9.55 -25.85 -9.85
C HIS A 178 8.75 -27.05 -9.29
N ARG A 179 8.01 -26.85 -8.19
CA ARG A 179 7.14 -27.92 -7.64
C ARG A 179 6.02 -28.34 -8.60
N MET A 180 5.54 -27.39 -9.42
CA MET A 180 4.55 -27.67 -10.48
C MET A 180 5.15 -28.30 -11.75
N GLY A 181 6.46 -28.58 -11.74
CA GLY A 181 7.18 -29.25 -12.84
C GLY A 181 7.58 -28.32 -13.98
N TYR A 182 7.75 -27.01 -13.69
CA TYR A 182 8.36 -26.06 -14.62
C TYR A 182 9.87 -26.03 -14.39
N GLU A 183 10.64 -26.02 -15.48
CA GLU A 183 12.10 -26.14 -15.41
C GLU A 183 12.82 -24.84 -15.75
N LYS A 184 12.27 -24.06 -16.69
CA LYS A 184 12.91 -22.83 -17.16
C LYS A 184 11.98 -21.63 -17.09
N THR A 185 12.14 -20.89 -16.03
CA THR A 185 11.35 -19.69 -15.72
C THR A 185 12.09 -18.42 -16.16
N ILE A 186 11.37 -17.48 -16.76
CA ILE A 186 11.83 -16.09 -16.92
C ILE A 186 11.06 -15.16 -15.99
N LEU A 187 11.73 -14.07 -15.59
CA LEU A 187 11.12 -12.96 -14.88
C LEU A 187 10.94 -11.78 -15.83
N LEU A 188 9.70 -11.39 -16.09
CA LEU A 188 9.38 -10.15 -16.81
C LEU A 188 9.24 -9.00 -15.82
N VAL A 189 10.10 -8.01 -15.94
CA VAL A 189 10.11 -6.79 -15.13
C VAL A 189 9.75 -5.59 -16.00
N GLU A 190 8.97 -4.67 -15.45
CA GLU A 190 8.64 -3.43 -16.14
C GLU A 190 9.90 -2.56 -16.33
N ASN A 191 10.65 -2.39 -15.24
CA ASN A 191 11.94 -1.70 -15.21
C ASN A 191 12.78 -2.24 -14.04
N ARG A 192 14.00 -1.69 -13.85
CA ARG A 192 14.88 -2.07 -12.73
C ARG A 192 15.09 -0.93 -11.71
N ILE A 193 14.26 0.11 -11.79
CA ILE A 193 14.48 1.34 -11.04
C ILE A 193 13.85 1.26 -9.65
N THR A 194 12.60 0.78 -9.56
CA THR A 194 11.86 0.75 -8.31
C THR A 194 12.38 -0.28 -7.32
N MET A 195 12.27 -0.01 -6.03
CA MET A 195 12.77 -0.91 -4.99
C MET A 195 12.07 -2.26 -5.04
N PHE A 196 10.76 -2.30 -5.20
CA PHE A 196 10.02 -3.56 -5.26
C PHE A 196 10.45 -4.43 -6.44
N GLU A 197 10.74 -3.84 -7.63
CA GLU A 197 11.27 -4.59 -8.77
C GLU A 197 12.67 -5.15 -8.46
N ARG A 198 13.56 -4.35 -7.88
CA ARG A 198 14.91 -4.82 -7.49
C ARG A 198 14.83 -5.96 -6.47
N LYS A 199 13.90 -5.91 -5.52
CA LYS A 199 13.70 -6.99 -4.53
C LYS A 199 13.14 -8.26 -5.19
N ARG A 200 12.20 -8.15 -6.12
CA ARG A 200 11.68 -9.28 -6.90
C ARG A 200 12.78 -9.91 -7.76
N ILE A 201 13.63 -9.09 -8.39
CA ILE A 201 14.82 -9.55 -9.10
C ILE A 201 15.77 -10.31 -8.17
N GLN A 202 16.09 -9.76 -6.99
CA GLN A 202 16.95 -10.42 -6.02
C GLN A 202 16.40 -11.78 -5.57
N GLY A 203 15.11 -11.86 -5.30
CA GLY A 203 14.44 -13.11 -4.92
C GLY A 203 14.48 -14.15 -6.05
N PHE A 204 14.19 -13.72 -7.27
CA PHE A 204 14.30 -14.56 -8.46
C PHE A 204 15.73 -15.11 -8.64
N GLN A 205 16.74 -14.22 -8.57
CA GLN A 205 18.15 -14.59 -8.67
C GLN A 205 18.56 -15.58 -7.57
N ALA A 206 18.11 -15.37 -6.35
CA ALA A 206 18.40 -16.25 -5.22
C ALA A 206 17.85 -17.68 -5.46
N ALA A 207 16.61 -17.78 -5.94
CA ALA A 207 15.96 -19.07 -6.20
C ALA A 207 16.54 -19.80 -7.43
N VAL A 208 16.84 -19.08 -8.52
CA VAL A 208 17.42 -19.64 -9.75
C VAL A 208 18.94 -19.83 -9.64
N GLY A 209 19.59 -19.01 -8.80
CA GLY A 209 21.05 -18.85 -8.73
C GLY A 209 21.82 -20.05 -8.23
N LEU A 210 21.20 -21.14 -7.84
CA LEU A 210 21.85 -22.44 -7.61
C LEU A 210 22.62 -22.93 -8.83
N ASN A 211 22.35 -22.40 -10.05
CA ASN A 211 22.98 -22.74 -11.31
C ASN A 211 23.96 -21.67 -11.84
N GLY A 212 24.28 -20.62 -11.06
CA GLY A 212 25.23 -19.55 -11.42
C GLY A 212 24.56 -18.19 -11.69
N LYS A 213 25.21 -17.10 -11.20
CA LYS A 213 24.67 -15.73 -11.28
C LYS A 213 24.39 -15.25 -12.72
N ASP A 214 25.24 -15.59 -13.67
CA ASP A 214 25.11 -15.18 -15.07
C ASP A 214 23.89 -15.82 -15.75
N VAL A 215 23.53 -17.03 -15.37
CA VAL A 215 22.36 -17.73 -15.90
C VAL A 215 21.08 -17.03 -15.42
N ALA A 216 21.00 -16.69 -14.13
CA ALA A 216 19.85 -16.02 -13.56
C ALA A 216 19.63 -14.63 -14.19
N GLU A 217 20.70 -13.86 -14.43
CA GLU A 217 20.61 -12.51 -15.05
C GLU A 217 20.05 -12.57 -16.47
N ASN A 218 20.43 -13.57 -17.25
CA ASN A 218 19.93 -13.74 -18.62
C ASN A 218 18.43 -14.11 -18.70
N LEU A 219 17.85 -14.59 -17.60
CA LEU A 219 16.43 -14.93 -17.51
C LEU A 219 15.56 -13.77 -16.99
N ILE A 220 16.16 -12.62 -16.69
CA ILE A 220 15.45 -11.39 -16.32
C ILE A 220 15.29 -10.53 -17.56
N VAL A 221 14.04 -10.29 -17.94
CA VAL A 221 13.68 -9.59 -19.18
C VAL A 221 12.96 -8.31 -18.84
N GLU A 222 13.59 -7.18 -19.14
CA GLU A 222 12.96 -5.86 -19.03
C GLU A 222 12.03 -5.64 -20.24
N CYS A 223 10.75 -5.36 -19.96
CA CYS A 223 9.71 -5.34 -20.98
C CYS A 223 9.05 -3.96 -21.17
N GLY A 224 9.33 -2.97 -20.29
CA GLY A 224 8.66 -1.67 -20.33
C GLY A 224 7.18 -1.77 -19.95
N VAL A 225 6.43 -0.70 -20.21
CA VAL A 225 5.02 -0.55 -19.83
C VAL A 225 4.05 -0.68 -21.00
N GLU A 226 4.52 -0.46 -22.23
CA GLU A 226 3.67 -0.45 -23.40
C GLU A 226 3.42 -1.87 -23.94
N SER A 227 2.18 -2.14 -24.36
CA SER A 227 1.74 -3.45 -24.86
C SER A 227 2.64 -4.02 -25.98
N ASN A 228 3.11 -3.16 -26.89
CA ASN A 228 4.03 -3.56 -27.97
C ASN A 228 5.42 -3.92 -27.41
N GLN A 229 5.95 -3.16 -26.47
CA GLN A 229 7.26 -3.42 -25.84
C GLN A 229 7.25 -4.76 -25.10
N ILE A 230 6.18 -5.03 -24.35
CA ILE A 230 5.99 -6.29 -23.61
C ILE A 230 5.97 -7.46 -24.61
N GLY A 231 5.18 -7.37 -25.66
CA GLY A 231 5.11 -8.42 -26.69
C GLY A 231 6.44 -8.68 -27.40
N GLU A 232 7.19 -7.63 -27.73
CA GLU A 232 8.52 -7.75 -28.33
C GLU A 232 9.53 -8.36 -27.36
N ALA A 233 9.49 -7.99 -26.09
CA ALA A 233 10.37 -8.55 -25.07
C ALA A 233 10.14 -10.06 -24.91
N ILE A 234 8.88 -10.49 -24.83
CA ILE A 234 8.53 -11.91 -24.78
C ILE A 234 9.01 -12.62 -26.04
N GLN A 235 8.78 -12.05 -27.23
CA GLN A 235 9.21 -12.67 -28.48
C GLN A 235 10.74 -12.85 -28.55
N ARG A 236 11.50 -11.83 -28.10
CA ARG A 236 12.96 -11.93 -28.01
C ARG A 236 13.39 -13.02 -27.04
N ALA A 237 12.73 -13.11 -25.88
CA ALA A 237 13.04 -14.13 -24.86
C ALA A 237 12.77 -15.54 -25.38
N LEU A 238 11.61 -15.78 -26.01
CA LEU A 238 11.25 -17.08 -26.60
C LEU A 238 12.18 -17.48 -27.76
N ASN A 239 12.64 -16.51 -28.56
CA ASN A 239 13.60 -16.80 -29.64
C ASN A 239 14.99 -17.15 -29.08
N LYS A 240 15.42 -16.51 -28.00
CA LYS A 240 16.70 -16.76 -27.35
C LYS A 240 16.71 -18.07 -26.56
N TYR A 241 15.58 -18.39 -25.94
CA TYR A 241 15.39 -19.55 -25.07
C TYR A 241 14.11 -20.29 -25.45
N PRO A 242 14.14 -21.15 -26.49
CA PRO A 242 12.95 -21.87 -26.94
C PRO A 242 12.38 -22.87 -25.93
N ASP A 243 13.14 -23.18 -24.91
CA ASP A 243 12.81 -24.12 -23.83
C ASP A 243 12.21 -23.45 -22.59
N ILE A 244 11.89 -22.12 -22.65
CA ILE A 244 11.13 -21.44 -21.62
C ILE A 244 9.76 -22.11 -21.49
N ASP A 245 9.42 -22.51 -20.25
CA ASP A 245 8.15 -23.16 -19.94
C ASP A 245 7.32 -22.44 -18.86
N SER A 246 7.86 -21.36 -18.28
CA SER A 246 7.13 -20.52 -17.33
C SER A 246 7.59 -19.07 -17.29
N ILE A 247 6.67 -18.18 -16.92
CA ILE A 247 6.87 -16.74 -16.86
C ILE A 247 6.36 -16.21 -15.51
N ILE A 248 7.20 -15.48 -14.79
CA ILE A 248 6.80 -14.66 -13.66
C ILE A 248 6.67 -13.22 -14.15
N CYS A 249 5.49 -12.61 -13.98
CA CYS A 249 5.22 -11.22 -14.29
C CYS A 249 5.25 -10.40 -12.99
N THR A 250 5.97 -9.29 -12.97
CA THR A 250 6.11 -8.49 -11.75
C THR A 250 4.89 -7.63 -11.43
N ASN A 251 3.95 -7.49 -12.36
CA ASN A 251 2.66 -6.84 -12.10
C ASN A 251 1.55 -7.35 -13.03
N ASN A 252 0.33 -6.96 -12.72
CA ASN A 252 -0.86 -7.40 -13.45
C ASN A 252 -0.89 -6.91 -14.91
N VAL A 253 -0.41 -5.70 -15.20
CA VAL A 253 -0.42 -5.15 -16.56
C VAL A 253 0.49 -6.00 -17.45
N VAL A 254 1.69 -6.28 -16.98
CA VAL A 254 2.63 -7.19 -17.68
C VAL A 254 2.03 -8.57 -17.88
N ALA A 255 1.32 -9.10 -16.86
CA ALA A 255 0.68 -10.41 -16.97
C ALA A 255 -0.45 -10.44 -17.99
N TYR A 256 -1.31 -9.43 -18.04
CA TYR A 256 -2.42 -9.37 -18.99
C TYR A 256 -1.95 -9.24 -20.43
N GLU A 257 -0.94 -8.41 -20.68
CA GLU A 257 -0.32 -8.28 -21.99
C GLU A 257 0.43 -9.58 -22.39
N THR A 258 1.05 -10.26 -21.42
CA THR A 258 1.67 -11.58 -21.64
C THR A 258 0.63 -12.61 -22.06
N LEU A 259 -0.49 -12.71 -21.35
CA LEU A 259 -1.60 -13.59 -21.72
C LEU A 259 -2.09 -13.32 -23.15
N LYS A 260 -2.35 -12.05 -23.45
CA LYS A 260 -2.82 -11.60 -24.78
C LYS A 260 -1.82 -11.96 -25.89
N PHE A 261 -0.53 -11.73 -25.65
CA PHE A 261 0.54 -12.07 -26.58
C PHE A 261 0.59 -13.61 -26.85
N LEU A 262 0.63 -14.41 -25.78
CA LEU A 262 0.73 -15.87 -25.91
C LEU A 262 -0.50 -16.47 -26.62
N LYS A 263 -1.70 -15.97 -26.31
CA LYS A 263 -2.93 -16.36 -27.02
C LYS A 263 -2.87 -16.01 -28.50
N LYS A 264 -2.40 -14.81 -28.86
CA LYS A 264 -2.21 -14.40 -30.26
C LYS A 264 -1.23 -15.30 -31.00
N LYS A 265 -0.27 -15.88 -30.30
CA LYS A 265 0.71 -16.82 -30.84
C LYS A 265 0.26 -18.28 -30.80
N ASN A 266 -0.96 -18.57 -30.34
CA ASN A 266 -1.48 -19.92 -30.12
C ASN A 266 -0.60 -20.76 -29.17
N ILE A 267 0.06 -20.14 -28.20
CA ILE A 267 0.84 -20.83 -27.16
C ILE A 267 -0.10 -21.18 -26.01
N ALA A 268 -0.20 -22.46 -25.70
CA ALA A 268 -1.12 -22.97 -24.71
C ALA A 268 -0.67 -22.61 -23.26
N ILE A 269 -1.62 -22.09 -22.47
CA ILE A 269 -1.43 -21.78 -21.05
C ILE A 269 -2.43 -22.64 -20.26
N PRO A 270 -1.97 -23.44 -19.30
CA PRO A 270 -0.60 -23.70 -18.83
C PRO A 270 0.14 -24.80 -19.62
N GLY A 271 -0.44 -25.32 -20.68
CA GLY A 271 0.08 -26.51 -21.38
C GLY A 271 1.51 -26.38 -21.89
N SER A 272 1.87 -25.23 -22.46
CA SER A 272 3.22 -24.94 -22.96
C SER A 272 3.95 -24.00 -22.03
N ILE A 273 3.29 -22.93 -21.57
CA ILE A 273 3.89 -21.91 -20.69
C ILE A 273 2.95 -21.66 -19.50
N GLY A 274 3.49 -21.81 -18.29
CA GLY A 274 2.82 -21.39 -17.05
C GLY A 274 3.03 -19.91 -16.78
N ILE A 275 2.03 -19.25 -16.19
CA ILE A 275 2.13 -17.83 -15.83
C ILE A 275 1.75 -17.65 -14.37
N ILE A 276 2.60 -16.94 -13.64
CA ILE A 276 2.32 -16.41 -12.30
C ILE A 276 2.57 -14.90 -12.30
N THR A 277 1.76 -14.15 -11.58
CA THR A 277 1.93 -12.70 -11.45
C THR A 277 1.93 -12.26 -10.01
N PHE A 278 2.55 -11.13 -9.72
CA PHE A 278 2.34 -10.43 -8.46
C PHE A 278 1.00 -9.70 -8.49
N ASP A 279 0.47 -9.45 -7.30
CA ASP A 279 -0.78 -8.77 -7.01
C ASP A 279 -2.04 -9.56 -7.38
N ASN A 280 -2.86 -9.81 -6.37
CA ASN A 280 -4.15 -10.46 -6.53
C ASN A 280 -5.22 -9.43 -6.93
N TYR A 281 -5.09 -8.90 -8.14
CA TYR A 281 -6.07 -7.98 -8.69
C TYR A 281 -7.39 -8.72 -8.99
N PRO A 282 -8.56 -8.13 -8.79
CA PRO A 282 -9.84 -8.82 -9.03
C PRO A 282 -9.95 -9.48 -10.41
N LEU A 283 -9.38 -8.87 -11.45
CA LEU A 283 -9.40 -9.43 -12.80
C LEU A 283 -8.56 -10.69 -12.97
N ALA A 284 -7.58 -10.95 -12.13
CA ALA A 284 -6.73 -12.14 -12.24
C ALA A 284 -7.53 -13.45 -12.16
N GLU A 285 -8.62 -13.45 -11.38
CA GLU A 285 -9.55 -14.58 -11.24
C GLU A 285 -10.42 -14.81 -12.48
N TYR A 286 -10.71 -13.73 -13.21
CA TYR A 286 -11.60 -13.75 -14.40
C TYR A 286 -10.85 -13.83 -15.73
N MET A 287 -9.51 -13.90 -15.68
CA MET A 287 -8.71 -14.14 -16.87
C MET A 287 -8.93 -15.57 -17.41
N ASP A 288 -8.57 -15.79 -18.65
CA ASP A 288 -8.64 -17.11 -19.29
C ASP A 288 -7.24 -17.53 -19.78
N PRO A 289 -6.60 -18.50 -19.10
CA PRO A 289 -7.02 -19.09 -17.81
C PRO A 289 -6.87 -18.12 -16.63
N PRO A 290 -7.60 -18.38 -15.51
CA PRO A 290 -7.39 -17.65 -14.27
C PRO A 290 -5.93 -17.68 -13.82
N LEU A 291 -5.39 -16.50 -13.41
CA LEU A 291 -3.98 -16.35 -13.10
C LEU A 291 -3.65 -16.78 -11.67
N THR A 292 -2.66 -17.66 -11.53
CA THR A 292 -1.95 -17.89 -10.27
C THR A 292 -1.22 -16.61 -9.87
N VAL A 293 -1.29 -16.23 -8.60
CA VAL A 293 -0.74 -14.97 -8.13
C VAL A 293 0.11 -15.12 -6.87
N VAL A 294 1.12 -14.29 -6.74
CA VAL A 294 1.74 -13.94 -5.46
C VAL A 294 0.86 -12.86 -4.84
N ASP A 295 0.00 -13.24 -3.90
CA ASP A 295 -0.95 -12.33 -3.24
C ASP A 295 -0.22 -11.46 -2.23
N ILE A 296 -0.38 -10.17 -2.38
CA ILE A 296 0.06 -9.14 -1.44
C ILE A 296 -1.17 -8.54 -0.78
N ASP A 297 -1.28 -8.71 0.52
CA ASP A 297 -2.43 -8.19 1.28
C ASP A 297 -2.31 -6.69 1.49
N THR A 298 -2.75 -5.93 0.48
CA THR A 298 -2.68 -4.47 0.49
C THR A 298 -3.59 -3.82 1.52
N TYR A 299 -4.67 -4.51 1.92
CA TYR A 299 -5.51 -4.04 3.03
C TYR A 299 -4.73 -4.08 4.34
N LYS A 300 -4.05 -5.21 4.61
CA LYS A 300 -3.21 -5.35 5.79
C LYS A 300 -2.04 -4.36 5.78
N LEU A 301 -1.46 -4.09 4.60
CA LEU A 301 -0.41 -3.08 4.45
C LEU A 301 -0.90 -1.70 4.92
N GLY A 302 -2.06 -1.27 4.46
CA GLY A 302 -2.66 0.01 4.87
C GLY A 302 -3.04 0.04 6.35
N GLU A 303 -3.61 -1.05 6.87
CA GLU A 303 -3.98 -1.20 8.28
C GLU A 303 -2.76 -1.06 9.21
N GLU A 304 -1.69 -1.79 8.91
CA GLU A 304 -0.45 -1.76 9.70
C GLU A 304 0.26 -0.40 9.61
N ALA A 305 0.23 0.24 8.43
CA ALA A 305 0.77 1.58 8.26
C ALA A 305 0.05 2.60 9.14
N ALA A 306 -1.28 2.62 9.10
CA ALA A 306 -2.07 3.52 9.93
C ALA A 306 -1.88 3.25 11.42
N ASN A 307 -1.91 1.99 11.86
CA ASN A 307 -1.67 1.61 13.26
C ASN A 307 -0.26 2.02 13.73
N THR A 308 0.74 1.86 12.87
CA THR A 308 2.11 2.28 13.18
C THR A 308 2.19 3.80 13.30
N LEU A 309 1.60 4.56 12.37
CA LEU A 309 1.56 6.02 12.46
C LEU A 309 0.90 6.51 13.76
N PHE A 310 -0.26 5.93 14.13
CA PHE A 310 -0.91 6.29 15.41
C PHE A 310 -0.06 5.93 16.63
N SER A 311 0.72 4.86 16.58
CA SER A 311 1.68 4.53 17.64
C SER A 311 2.78 5.58 17.76
N ILE A 312 3.25 6.12 16.64
CA ILE A 312 4.23 7.22 16.60
C ILE A 312 3.62 8.51 17.18
N ILE A 313 2.43 8.90 16.73
CA ILE A 313 1.71 10.10 17.22
C ILE A 313 1.51 10.05 18.76
N GLN A 314 1.21 8.86 19.29
CA GLN A 314 0.99 8.65 20.72
C GLN A 314 2.29 8.45 21.52
N ASN A 315 3.46 8.54 20.90
CA ASN A 315 4.76 8.25 21.51
C ASN A 315 4.84 6.84 22.15
N LEU A 316 4.07 5.88 21.65
CA LEU A 316 4.00 4.50 22.17
C LEU A 316 5.14 3.59 21.67
N GLY A 317 6.20 4.15 21.14
CA GLY A 317 7.36 3.36 20.68
C GLY A 317 8.45 4.27 20.17
N GLN A 318 9.61 4.21 20.81
CA GLN A 318 10.81 4.94 20.39
C GLN A 318 11.69 4.15 19.42
N HIS A 319 11.34 2.89 19.13
CA HIS A 319 12.13 2.04 18.23
C HIS A 319 11.64 2.15 16.80
N ARG A 320 12.59 2.30 15.89
CA ARG A 320 12.36 2.26 14.46
C ARG A 320 11.59 0.98 14.11
N LYS A 321 10.51 1.14 13.36
CA LYS A 321 9.75 0.00 12.83
C LYS A 321 10.05 -0.15 11.35
N GLU A 322 10.57 -1.31 11.02
CA GLU A 322 10.78 -1.81 9.67
C GLU A 322 9.97 -3.09 9.56
N VAL A 323 8.92 -3.05 8.76
CA VAL A 323 7.98 -4.16 8.71
C VAL A 323 7.92 -4.69 7.28
N LEU A 324 8.20 -5.98 7.13
CA LEU A 324 7.94 -6.73 5.91
C LEU A 324 6.75 -7.66 6.17
N LEU A 325 5.70 -7.49 5.38
CA LEU A 325 4.53 -8.37 5.42
C LEU A 325 4.73 -9.54 4.46
N SER A 326 4.45 -10.74 4.93
CA SER A 326 4.56 -11.95 4.13
C SER A 326 3.57 -11.96 2.97
N THR A 327 3.99 -12.52 1.85
CA THR A 327 3.16 -12.85 0.70
C THR A 327 2.66 -14.29 0.77
N ARG A 328 1.71 -14.63 -0.08
CA ARG A 328 1.27 -16.03 -0.26
C ARG A 328 0.93 -16.31 -1.71
N ILE A 329 1.05 -17.55 -2.14
CA ILE A 329 0.63 -17.95 -3.48
C ILE A 329 -0.83 -18.39 -3.44
N ILE A 330 -1.64 -17.83 -4.35
CA ILE A 330 -2.98 -18.30 -4.65
C ILE A 330 -2.92 -19.03 -5.98
N GLU A 331 -3.06 -20.35 -5.92
CA GLU A 331 -3.01 -21.22 -7.08
C GLU A 331 -4.26 -21.09 -7.93
N ARG A 332 -4.08 -20.96 -9.25
CA ARG A 332 -5.14 -20.98 -10.26
C ARG A 332 -4.68 -21.72 -11.51
N GLU A 333 -5.56 -21.78 -12.51
CA GLU A 333 -5.36 -22.63 -13.71
C GLU A 333 -4.11 -22.28 -14.52
N SER A 334 -3.61 -21.04 -14.51
CA SER A 334 -2.48 -20.60 -15.34
C SER A 334 -1.15 -21.30 -15.08
N THR A 335 -1.03 -22.06 -14.00
CA THR A 335 0.17 -22.84 -13.64
C THR A 335 -0.10 -24.32 -13.42
N MET A 336 -1.34 -24.78 -13.57
CA MET A 336 -1.70 -26.18 -13.36
C MET A 336 -1.37 -27.02 -14.62
N LYS A 337 -0.12 -27.51 -14.76
CA LYS A 337 0.26 -28.49 -15.81
C LYS A 337 -0.57 -29.76 -15.63
N GLY A 338 -1.63 -29.87 -16.41
CA GLY A 338 -2.24 -31.12 -16.80
C GLY A 338 -2.50 -32.15 -15.71
N GLU A 339 -3.43 -31.90 -14.77
CA GLU A 339 -4.37 -32.96 -14.45
C GLU A 339 -5.29 -33.10 -15.66
N LYS A 340 -5.22 -34.26 -16.31
CA LYS A 340 -6.16 -34.63 -17.37
C LYS A 340 -7.56 -34.30 -16.86
N ARG A 341 -8.25 -33.37 -17.53
CA ARG A 341 -9.67 -33.14 -17.31
C ARG A 341 -10.31 -34.54 -17.34
N LYS A 342 -10.64 -35.09 -16.18
CA LYS A 342 -11.59 -36.18 -16.10
C LYS A 342 -12.90 -35.60 -16.60
N LYS A 343 -13.28 -36.05 -17.81
CA LYS A 343 -14.56 -35.77 -18.43
C LYS A 343 -15.71 -36.21 -17.54
#